data_d415dcf68e5a6d501bd006347afcded1
#
_entry.id   d415dcf68e5a6d501bd006347afcded1
#
_cell.length_a   1.000
_cell.length_b   1.000
_cell.length_c   1.000
_cell.angle_alpha   90.00
_cell.angle_beta   90.00
_cell.angle_gamma   90.00
#
_symmetry.space_group_name_H-M   'P 1'
#
loop_
_entity.id
_entity.type
_entity.pdbx_description
1 polymer ?
#
loop_
_entity_poly.entity_id
_entity_poly.type
_entity_poly.pdbx_seq_one_letter_code
_entity_poly.pdbx_strand_id
1 'polypeptide(L)'
;MKPTSKASEPATPAPPQVGASPQQAKVPSNPSSAAAPVAPNPDLDRAKDIAGRITSKYPGSKLEWVKPRRLKVSVPLGIIKDVAFFARDSLGFDHIGTVSGVDWIAKSSLEVVYFVGSTTPGQEGFVLALSESVPRDDPVVPTLIDVWRGAEYHERETHEMFGLNFQGHPDQSHLFLPEDWNDLPPLRKDYVSPGR
;
A
#
# COMPACT_ATOMS: atom_id res chain seq x y z
N MET A 1 -24.20 -36.64 -74.08
CA MET A 1 -25.46 -36.40 -73.38
C MET A 1 -25.17 -35.51 -72.12
N LYS A 2 -25.74 -34.38 -72.14
CA LYS A 2 -25.87 -33.29 -71.19
C LYS A 2 -24.87 -33.12 -70.03
N PRO A 3 -24.43 -31.87 -69.82
CA PRO A 3 -23.36 -31.46 -68.82
C PRO A 3 -23.95 -31.20 -67.45
N THR A 4 -23.18 -31.55 -66.47
CA THR A 4 -23.46 -31.25 -65.03
C THR A 4 -23.12 -29.80 -64.71
N SER A 5 -24.05 -29.16 -64.04
CA SER A 5 -24.09 -27.81 -63.53
C SER A 5 -22.95 -27.56 -62.54
N LYS A 6 -22.23 -26.47 -62.73
CA LYS A 6 -21.22 -25.90 -61.88
C LYS A 6 -21.94 -25.15 -60.79
N ALA A 7 -21.87 -25.64 -59.55
CA ALA A 7 -22.37 -24.94 -58.36
C ALA A 7 -21.41 -23.78 -58.01
N SER A 8 -21.97 -22.59 -57.88
CA SER A 8 -21.27 -21.36 -57.48
C SER A 8 -20.97 -21.36 -55.98
N GLU A 9 -19.73 -21.15 -55.66
CA GLU A 9 -19.23 -20.91 -54.33
C GLU A 9 -19.74 -19.57 -53.78
N PRO A 10 -20.19 -19.47 -52.51
CA PRO A 10 -20.59 -18.19 -51.94
C PRO A 10 -19.35 -17.38 -51.57
N ALA A 11 -19.33 -16.12 -51.97
CA ALA A 11 -18.29 -15.15 -51.71
C ALA A 11 -18.19 -14.85 -50.20
N THR A 12 -16.99 -14.96 -49.67
CA THR A 12 -16.59 -14.53 -48.31
C THR A 12 -16.70 -13.01 -48.20
N PRO A 13 -17.40 -12.45 -47.21
CA PRO A 13 -17.43 -11.00 -47.02
C PRO A 13 -16.07 -10.50 -46.52
N ALA A 14 -15.60 -9.40 -47.10
CA ALA A 14 -14.39 -8.70 -46.70
C ALA A 14 -14.48 -8.15 -45.27
N PRO A 15 -13.36 -8.09 -44.51
CA PRO A 15 -13.35 -7.54 -43.19
C PRO A 15 -13.59 -6.02 -43.23
N PRO A 16 -14.27 -5.45 -42.19
CA PRO A 16 -14.52 -4.01 -42.13
C PRO A 16 -13.21 -3.25 -41.94
N GLN A 17 -13.02 -2.21 -42.77
CA GLN A 17 -11.94 -1.24 -42.59
C GLN A 17 -12.10 -0.49 -41.28
N VAL A 18 -11.12 -0.64 -40.41
CA VAL A 18 -11.02 0.14 -39.17
C VAL A 18 -10.62 1.57 -39.55
N GLY A 19 -11.61 2.47 -39.50
CA GLY A 19 -11.41 3.89 -39.71
C GLY A 19 -10.67 4.54 -38.55
N ALA A 20 -9.79 5.46 -38.91
CA ALA A 20 -9.28 6.63 -38.20
C ALA A 20 -8.99 6.50 -36.70
N SER A 21 -7.72 6.56 -36.36
CA SER A 21 -7.21 6.85 -35.01
C SER A 21 -7.88 8.07 -34.39
N PRO A 22 -8.29 8.01 -33.12
CA PRO A 22 -8.75 9.21 -32.42
C PRO A 22 -7.56 10.18 -32.24
N GLN A 23 -7.73 11.40 -32.71
CA GLN A 23 -6.82 12.51 -32.42
C GLN A 23 -6.66 12.64 -30.91
N GLN A 24 -5.41 12.59 -30.44
CA GLN A 24 -5.06 12.88 -29.06
C GLN A 24 -5.53 14.31 -28.74
N ALA A 25 -6.54 14.40 -27.89
CA ALA A 25 -6.95 15.65 -27.30
C ALA A 25 -5.77 16.18 -26.47
N LYS A 26 -5.25 17.35 -26.85
CA LYS A 26 -4.28 18.11 -26.05
C LYS A 26 -4.88 18.31 -24.67
N VAL A 27 -4.29 17.66 -23.66
CA VAL A 27 -4.51 17.99 -22.25
C VAL A 27 -4.10 19.46 -22.06
N PRO A 28 -4.98 20.35 -21.58
CA PRO A 28 -4.58 21.72 -21.31
C PRO A 28 -3.51 21.70 -20.22
N SER A 29 -2.33 22.24 -20.54
CA SER A 29 -1.30 22.51 -19.56
C SER A 29 -1.86 23.52 -18.55
N ASN A 30 -2.13 23.02 -17.36
CA ASN A 30 -2.53 23.87 -16.23
C ASN A 30 -1.38 24.86 -15.95
N PRO A 31 -1.59 26.18 -16.02
CA PRO A 31 -0.55 27.12 -15.68
C PRO A 31 -0.18 26.92 -14.21
N SER A 32 1.14 26.79 -13.96
CA SER A 32 1.73 26.79 -12.63
C SER A 32 1.09 27.90 -11.78
N SER A 33 0.14 27.51 -10.93
CA SER A 33 -0.39 28.38 -9.90
C SER A 33 0.75 28.66 -8.95
N ALA A 34 1.31 29.87 -9.02
CA ALA A 34 2.14 30.40 -7.96
C ALA A 34 1.37 30.22 -6.63
N ALA A 35 1.93 29.40 -5.74
CA ALA A 35 1.31 29.10 -4.47
C ALA A 35 1.09 30.39 -3.69
N ALA A 36 -0.17 30.81 -3.58
CA ALA A 36 -0.57 31.84 -2.64
C ALA A 36 -0.09 31.41 -1.23
N PRO A 37 0.28 32.35 -0.35
CA PRO A 37 0.71 32.01 1.01
C PRO A 37 -0.41 31.21 1.68
N VAL A 38 -0.13 29.94 1.96
CA VAL A 38 -1.08 29.02 2.60
C VAL A 38 -1.35 29.58 3.99
N ALA A 39 -2.59 29.92 4.27
CA ALA A 39 -3.02 30.33 5.61
C ALA A 39 -2.56 29.27 6.64
N PRO A 40 -2.16 29.68 7.85
CA PRO A 40 -1.70 28.77 8.88
C PRO A 40 -2.78 27.70 9.15
N ASN A 41 -2.41 26.44 8.96
CA ASN A 41 -3.32 25.31 9.16
C ASN A 41 -2.89 24.56 10.44
N PRO A 42 -3.62 24.71 11.54
CA PRO A 42 -3.23 24.13 12.84
C PRO A 42 -3.12 22.60 12.79
N ASP A 43 -3.92 21.92 11.95
CA ASP A 43 -3.84 20.48 11.77
C ASP A 43 -2.55 20.05 11.05
N LEU A 44 -2.08 20.86 10.10
CA LEU A 44 -0.81 20.61 9.43
C LEU A 44 0.39 20.83 10.37
N ASP A 45 0.34 21.88 11.16
CA ASP A 45 1.42 22.20 12.11
C ASP A 45 1.50 21.15 13.20
N ARG A 46 0.37 20.67 13.70
CA ARG A 46 0.31 19.54 14.63
C ARG A 46 0.84 18.24 14.02
N ALA A 47 0.50 17.94 12.75
CA ALA A 47 1.03 16.78 12.07
C ALA A 47 2.56 16.84 11.91
N LYS A 48 3.12 18.03 11.64
CA LYS A 48 4.56 18.25 11.61
C LYS A 48 5.21 18.09 12.98
N ASP A 49 4.58 18.58 14.04
CA ASP A 49 5.06 18.41 15.42
C ASP A 49 5.13 16.92 15.79
N ILE A 50 4.07 16.15 15.52
CA ILE A 50 4.05 14.70 15.73
C ILE A 50 5.22 14.02 15.00
N ALA A 51 5.40 14.34 13.70
CA ALA A 51 6.52 13.80 12.92
C ALA A 51 7.87 14.19 13.51
N GLY A 52 8.04 15.47 13.91
CA GLY A 52 9.25 15.98 14.56
C GLY A 52 9.60 15.24 15.85
N ARG A 53 8.61 14.94 16.68
CA ARG A 53 8.80 14.18 17.94
C ARG A 53 9.28 12.75 17.66
N ILE A 54 8.74 12.09 16.63
CA ILE A 54 9.19 10.74 16.23
C ILE A 54 10.62 10.79 15.68
N THR A 55 10.90 11.68 14.73
CA THR A 55 12.21 11.74 14.09
C THR A 55 13.33 12.20 15.02
N SER A 56 13.01 13.05 15.99
CA SER A 56 13.97 13.48 17.02
C SER A 56 14.32 12.37 18.01
N LYS A 57 13.32 11.56 18.39
CA LYS A 57 13.53 10.47 19.35
C LYS A 57 14.17 9.24 18.70
N TYR A 58 13.86 8.97 17.44
CA TYR A 58 14.35 7.79 16.71
C TYR A 58 15.16 8.23 15.49
N PRO A 59 16.48 8.44 15.62
CA PRO A 59 17.37 8.84 14.54
C PRO A 59 17.31 7.84 13.38
N GLY A 60 17.26 8.35 12.16
CA GLY A 60 17.08 7.56 10.94
C GLY A 60 15.64 7.44 10.46
N SER A 61 14.65 7.74 11.30
CA SER A 61 13.27 7.88 10.86
C SER A 61 13.10 9.10 9.95
N LYS A 62 12.25 8.97 8.92
CA LYS A 62 12.06 10.01 7.90
C LYS A 62 10.59 10.34 7.75
N LEU A 63 10.26 11.63 7.76
CA LEU A 63 8.95 12.10 7.32
C LEU A 63 8.89 12.00 5.81
N GLU A 64 8.07 11.10 5.28
CA GLU A 64 7.89 10.94 3.83
C GLU A 64 6.93 11.97 3.26
N TRP A 65 5.80 12.16 3.93
CA TRP A 65 4.85 13.21 3.58
C TRP A 65 4.00 13.61 4.79
N VAL A 66 3.48 14.84 4.72
CA VAL A 66 2.57 15.41 5.71
C VAL A 66 1.47 16.19 5.03
N LYS A 67 0.24 15.99 5.49
CA LYS A 67 -0.97 16.70 5.10
C LYS A 67 -1.75 17.05 6.37
N PRO A 68 -2.75 17.93 6.30
CA PRO A 68 -3.63 18.17 7.45
C PRO A 68 -4.19 16.84 7.98
N ARG A 69 -3.98 16.56 9.26
CA ARG A 69 -4.39 15.33 9.97
C ARG A 69 -3.83 14.02 9.44
N ARG A 70 -2.88 14.03 8.50
CA ARG A 70 -2.30 12.80 7.95
C ARG A 70 -0.80 12.96 7.76
N LEU A 71 -0.05 11.95 8.18
CA LEU A 71 1.40 11.93 7.99
C LEU A 71 1.89 10.50 7.78
N LYS A 72 3.00 10.36 7.04
CA LYS A 72 3.70 9.08 6.90
C LYS A 72 5.13 9.25 7.36
N VAL A 73 5.52 8.38 8.29
CA VAL A 73 6.89 8.30 8.80
C VAL A 73 7.43 6.90 8.51
N SER A 74 8.53 6.84 7.77
CA SER A 74 9.28 5.60 7.59
C SER A 74 10.33 5.49 8.68
N VAL A 75 10.49 4.28 9.21
CA VAL A 75 11.45 3.99 10.27
C VAL A 75 12.52 3.02 9.80
N PRO A 76 13.73 3.07 10.38
CA PRO A 76 14.76 2.08 10.12
C PRO A 76 14.32 0.68 10.49
N LEU A 77 14.94 -0.31 9.83
CA LEU A 77 14.69 -1.73 10.04
C LEU A 77 14.86 -2.11 11.54
N GLY A 78 13.90 -2.83 12.08
CA GLY A 78 13.93 -3.45 13.40
C GLY A 78 13.51 -2.55 14.56
N ILE A 79 13.15 -1.28 14.33
CA ILE A 79 12.73 -0.37 15.41
C ILE A 79 11.24 0.01 15.37
N ILE A 80 10.49 -0.52 14.40
CA ILE A 80 9.07 -0.17 14.24
C ILE A 80 8.26 -0.43 15.52
N LYS A 81 8.58 -1.49 16.28
CA LYS A 81 7.88 -1.83 17.52
C LYS A 81 8.07 -0.77 18.61
N ASP A 82 9.29 -0.26 18.78
CA ASP A 82 9.59 0.79 19.76
C ASP A 82 8.92 2.11 19.39
N VAL A 83 8.93 2.45 18.10
CA VAL A 83 8.24 3.63 17.58
C VAL A 83 6.72 3.49 17.73
N ALA A 84 6.19 2.30 17.53
CA ALA A 84 4.76 2.01 17.71
C ALA A 84 4.32 2.17 19.18
N PHE A 85 5.08 1.66 20.14
CA PHE A 85 4.83 1.93 21.56
C PHE A 85 4.86 3.42 21.89
N PHE A 86 5.85 4.15 21.36
CA PHE A 86 5.91 5.59 21.55
C PHE A 86 4.72 6.32 20.92
N ALA A 87 4.31 5.90 19.72
CA ALA A 87 3.14 6.48 19.05
C ALA A 87 1.86 6.26 19.87
N ARG A 88 1.67 5.07 20.45
CA ARG A 88 0.53 4.77 21.30
C ARG A 88 0.59 5.54 22.63
N ASP A 89 1.67 5.38 23.38
CA ASP A 89 1.74 5.79 24.79
C ASP A 89 2.03 7.28 24.98
N SER A 90 2.78 7.90 24.05
CA SER A 90 3.23 9.29 24.17
C SER A 90 2.57 10.23 23.16
N LEU A 91 2.09 9.72 22.03
CA LEU A 91 1.46 10.53 20.98
C LEU A 91 -0.05 10.30 20.87
N GLY A 92 -0.60 9.30 21.60
CA GLY A 92 -2.04 9.06 21.68
C GLY A 92 -2.64 8.38 20.43
N PHE A 93 -1.86 7.65 19.64
CA PHE A 93 -2.37 6.81 18.54
C PHE A 93 -2.79 5.46 19.10
N ASP A 94 -4.01 5.37 19.56
CA ASP A 94 -4.54 4.32 20.42
C ASP A 94 -5.20 3.15 19.66
N HIS A 95 -5.51 3.31 18.38
CA HIS A 95 -6.12 2.24 17.59
C HIS A 95 -5.52 2.11 16.21
N ILE A 96 -5.55 0.87 15.70
CA ILE A 96 -5.15 0.56 14.34
C ILE A 96 -6.36 0.60 13.40
N GLY A 97 -6.18 1.22 12.23
CA GLY A 97 -7.18 1.20 11.17
C GLY A 97 -6.95 0.05 10.20
N THR A 98 -5.72 -0.16 9.78
CA THR A 98 -5.34 -1.27 8.88
C THR A 98 -3.83 -1.44 8.83
N VAL A 99 -3.38 -2.60 8.35
CA VAL A 99 -2.00 -2.88 7.92
C VAL A 99 -2.00 -3.15 6.43
N SER A 100 -1.02 -2.64 5.71
CA SER A 100 -0.87 -2.85 4.26
C SER A 100 0.56 -3.23 3.92
N GLY A 101 0.72 -4.16 2.96
CA GLY A 101 1.98 -4.44 2.30
C GLY A 101 2.13 -3.62 1.02
N VAL A 102 3.37 -3.29 0.66
CA VAL A 102 3.72 -2.71 -0.64
C VAL A 102 4.93 -3.45 -1.21
N ASP A 103 4.82 -3.93 -2.44
CA ASP A 103 5.93 -4.58 -3.13
C ASP A 103 6.68 -3.56 -4.01
N TRP A 104 7.92 -3.27 -3.63
CA TRP A 104 8.86 -2.43 -4.34
C TRP A 104 9.84 -3.27 -5.16
N ILE A 105 9.36 -3.94 -6.23
CA ILE A 105 10.17 -4.86 -7.03
C ILE A 105 11.49 -4.23 -7.53
N ALA A 106 11.45 -2.96 -7.94
CA ALA A 106 12.64 -2.23 -8.40
C ALA A 106 13.69 -1.97 -7.30
N LYS A 107 13.28 -2.06 -6.03
CA LYS A 107 14.15 -1.88 -4.86
C LYS A 107 14.49 -3.20 -4.17
N SER A 108 13.97 -4.33 -4.66
CA SER A 108 14.04 -5.65 -4.01
C SER A 108 13.62 -5.59 -2.54
N SER A 109 12.57 -4.84 -2.23
CA SER A 109 12.08 -4.67 -0.87
C SER A 109 10.55 -4.77 -0.79
N LEU A 110 10.07 -5.24 0.35
CA LEU A 110 8.69 -5.10 0.77
C LEU A 110 8.60 -3.98 1.81
N GLU A 111 7.50 -3.27 1.84
CA GLU A 111 7.21 -2.28 2.86
C GLU A 111 5.93 -2.66 3.57
N VAL A 112 5.96 -2.69 4.90
CA VAL A 112 4.76 -2.76 5.73
C VAL A 112 4.38 -1.38 6.17
N VAL A 113 3.09 -1.06 6.15
CA VAL A 113 2.55 0.24 6.57
C VAL A 113 1.39 0.01 7.53
N TYR A 114 1.54 0.51 8.75
CA TYR A 114 0.49 0.52 9.77
C TYR A 114 -0.21 1.88 9.76
N PHE A 115 -1.49 1.90 9.49
CA PHE A 115 -2.32 3.09 9.56
C PHE A 115 -3.00 3.14 10.92
N VAL A 116 -2.53 4.04 11.78
CA VAL A 116 -3.02 4.16 13.16
C VAL A 116 -3.72 5.50 13.36
N GLY A 117 -4.80 5.47 14.10
CA GLY A 117 -5.63 6.61 14.43
C GLY A 117 -5.57 6.98 15.91
N SER A 118 -6.19 8.09 16.24
CA SER A 118 -6.32 8.56 17.61
C SER A 118 -7.78 8.85 17.96
N THR A 119 -8.21 8.37 19.13
CA THR A 119 -9.47 8.76 19.77
C THR A 119 -9.26 9.80 20.87
N THR A 120 -8.00 10.21 21.09
CA THR A 120 -7.66 11.21 22.11
C THR A 120 -8.31 12.56 21.78
N PRO A 121 -8.99 13.23 22.76
CA PRO A 121 -9.61 14.53 22.55
C PRO A 121 -8.66 15.57 21.94
N GLY A 122 -9.12 16.22 20.87
CA GLY A 122 -8.34 17.19 20.09
C GLY A 122 -7.32 16.59 19.12
N GLN A 123 -7.29 15.28 18.98
CA GLN A 123 -6.47 14.56 17.98
C GLN A 123 -7.31 13.60 17.13
N GLU A 124 -8.62 13.67 17.28
CA GLU A 124 -9.55 12.83 16.53
C GLU A 124 -9.38 13.06 15.02
N GLY A 125 -9.39 11.97 14.26
CA GLY A 125 -9.23 12.01 12.82
C GLY A 125 -7.81 12.21 12.31
N PHE A 126 -6.80 12.28 13.21
CA PHE A 126 -5.41 12.16 12.81
C PHE A 126 -5.08 10.71 12.45
N VAL A 127 -4.35 10.54 11.37
CA VAL A 127 -3.85 9.23 10.91
C VAL A 127 -2.35 9.32 10.73
N LEU A 128 -1.63 8.49 11.47
CA LEU A 128 -0.21 8.22 11.29
C LEU A 128 -0.05 6.93 10.47
N ALA A 129 0.60 7.04 9.33
CA ALA A 129 1.10 5.89 8.59
C ALA A 129 2.55 5.63 9.03
N LEU A 130 2.76 4.59 9.80
CA LEU A 130 4.07 4.15 10.26
C LEU A 130 4.55 3.02 9.36
N SER A 131 5.70 3.18 8.71
CA SER A 131 6.17 2.18 7.75
C SER A 131 7.61 1.74 8.00
N GLU A 132 7.87 0.47 7.69
CA GLU A 132 9.20 -0.13 7.69
C GLU A 132 9.41 -0.89 6.38
N SER A 133 10.60 -0.74 5.78
CA SER A 133 10.99 -1.48 4.59
C SER A 133 11.95 -2.61 4.95
N VAL A 134 11.66 -3.80 4.44
CA VAL A 134 12.43 -5.03 4.68
C VAL A 134 12.93 -5.62 3.36
N PRO A 135 14.03 -6.40 3.38
CA PRO A 135 14.49 -7.14 2.19
C PRO A 135 13.40 -8.07 1.68
N ARG A 136 13.25 -8.17 0.36
CA ARG A 136 12.21 -8.99 -0.28
C ARG A 136 12.44 -10.49 -0.12
N ASP A 137 13.73 -10.90 0.01
CA ASP A 137 14.12 -12.30 0.10
C ASP A 137 13.98 -12.87 1.53
N ASP A 138 14.06 -11.99 2.55
CA ASP A 138 13.86 -12.33 3.96
C ASP A 138 13.05 -11.22 4.64
N PRO A 139 11.73 -11.16 4.39
CA PRO A 139 10.88 -10.06 4.81
C PRO A 139 10.36 -10.25 6.23
N VAL A 140 11.22 -10.13 7.22
CA VAL A 140 10.90 -10.29 8.64
C VAL A 140 10.61 -8.93 9.30
N VAL A 141 9.47 -8.83 9.98
CA VAL A 141 9.01 -7.63 10.72
C VAL A 141 8.53 -8.06 12.10
N PRO A 142 8.82 -7.34 13.18
CA PRO A 142 8.23 -7.67 14.47
C PRO A 142 6.73 -7.41 14.46
N THR A 143 5.95 -8.32 15.06
CA THR A 143 4.50 -8.13 15.24
C THR A 143 4.21 -6.93 16.15
N LEU A 144 3.15 -6.18 15.84
CA LEU A 144 2.66 -5.08 16.66
C LEU A 144 1.38 -5.41 17.44
N ILE A 145 1.02 -6.70 17.55
CA ILE A 145 -0.16 -7.14 18.32
C ILE A 145 -0.08 -6.69 19.79
N ASP A 146 1.11 -6.68 20.39
CA ASP A 146 1.31 -6.19 21.77
C ASP A 146 1.06 -4.69 21.89
N VAL A 147 1.19 -3.96 20.80
CA VAL A 147 0.93 -2.51 20.75
C VAL A 147 -0.55 -2.28 20.46
N TRP A 148 -1.06 -2.85 19.40
CA TRP A 148 -2.46 -2.73 18.98
C TRP A 148 -3.04 -4.12 18.69
N ARG A 149 -3.88 -4.59 19.59
CA ARG A 149 -4.49 -5.93 19.45
C ARG A 149 -5.22 -6.14 18.11
N GLY A 150 -5.79 -5.07 17.57
CA GLY A 150 -6.45 -5.11 16.27
C GLY A 150 -5.53 -5.40 15.07
N ALA A 151 -4.21 -5.37 15.25
CA ALA A 151 -3.26 -5.70 14.18
C ALA A 151 -3.30 -7.19 13.79
N GLU A 152 -3.76 -8.08 14.68
CA GLU A 152 -3.69 -9.54 14.54
C GLU A 152 -4.16 -10.05 13.18
N TYR A 153 -5.38 -9.72 12.77
CA TYR A 153 -5.92 -10.17 11.49
C TYR A 153 -5.34 -9.43 10.29
N HIS A 154 -5.00 -8.16 10.45
CA HIS A 154 -4.38 -7.38 9.37
C HIS A 154 -2.94 -7.83 9.07
N GLU A 155 -2.17 -8.19 10.10
CA GLU A 155 -0.83 -8.74 9.91
C GLU A 155 -0.91 -10.11 9.24
N ARG A 156 -1.87 -10.94 9.64
CA ARG A 156 -2.12 -12.24 9.03
C ARG A 156 -2.51 -12.14 7.56
N GLU A 157 -3.42 -11.21 7.20
CA GLU A 157 -3.75 -10.88 5.82
C GLU A 157 -2.51 -10.42 5.04
N THR A 158 -1.73 -9.53 5.62
CA THR A 158 -0.53 -8.99 4.97
C THR A 158 0.56 -10.06 4.80
N HIS A 159 0.68 -10.98 5.77
CA HIS A 159 1.53 -12.17 5.66
C HIS A 159 1.14 -13.01 4.44
N GLU A 160 -0.12 -13.37 4.35
CA GLU A 160 -0.67 -14.22 3.29
C GLU A 160 -0.54 -13.59 1.90
N MET A 161 -0.83 -12.29 1.77
CA MET A 161 -0.90 -11.59 0.49
C MET A 161 0.46 -11.15 -0.05
N PHE A 162 1.44 -10.87 0.83
CA PHE A 162 2.76 -10.36 0.44
C PHE A 162 3.92 -11.27 0.88
N GLY A 163 3.69 -12.24 1.77
CA GLY A 163 4.72 -13.10 2.33
C GLY A 163 5.61 -12.40 3.36
N LEU A 164 5.10 -11.34 4.01
CA LEU A 164 5.76 -10.72 5.17
C LEU A 164 5.70 -11.66 6.37
N ASN A 165 6.82 -11.91 7.02
CA ASN A 165 6.88 -12.76 8.22
C ASN A 165 6.84 -11.88 9.48
N PHE A 166 5.75 -11.95 10.23
CA PHE A 166 5.58 -11.18 11.46
C PHE A 166 6.12 -11.96 12.66
N GLN A 167 7.37 -11.66 13.03
CA GLN A 167 8.04 -12.34 14.13
C GLN A 167 7.30 -12.10 15.46
N GLY A 168 6.93 -13.20 16.13
CA GLY A 168 6.17 -13.17 17.39
C GLY A 168 4.65 -13.14 17.21
N HIS A 169 4.15 -13.18 15.99
CA HIS A 169 2.72 -13.35 15.74
C HIS A 169 2.26 -14.75 16.18
N PRO A 170 1.16 -14.89 16.93
CA PRO A 170 0.73 -16.18 17.48
C PRO A 170 0.21 -17.15 16.43
N ASP A 171 -0.35 -16.64 15.34
CA ASP A 171 -0.97 -17.47 14.28
C ASP A 171 -0.78 -16.77 12.91
N GLN A 172 -0.01 -17.38 12.03
CA GLN A 172 0.22 -16.94 10.65
C GLN A 172 -0.37 -17.95 9.64
N SER A 173 -1.36 -18.75 10.04
CA SER A 173 -2.07 -19.62 9.10
C SER A 173 -2.90 -18.79 8.10
N HIS A 174 -3.23 -19.38 6.95
CA HIS A 174 -4.02 -18.72 5.92
C HIS A 174 -5.37 -18.25 6.47
N LEU A 175 -5.83 -17.08 6.02
CA LEU A 175 -7.10 -16.47 6.40
C LEU A 175 -8.10 -16.47 5.25
N PHE A 176 -7.64 -16.17 4.04
CA PHE A 176 -8.44 -16.07 2.82
C PHE A 176 -8.04 -17.09 1.76
N LEU A 177 -6.75 -17.44 1.69
CA LEU A 177 -6.25 -18.40 0.73
C LEU A 177 -6.56 -19.84 1.20
N PRO A 178 -6.69 -20.80 0.27
CA PRO A 178 -6.82 -22.22 0.61
C PRO A 178 -5.63 -22.69 1.45
N GLU A 179 -5.86 -23.68 2.33
CA GLU A 179 -4.81 -24.24 3.19
C GLU A 179 -3.67 -24.90 2.41
N ASP A 180 -3.94 -25.35 1.18
CA ASP A 180 -2.99 -25.97 0.26
C ASP A 180 -2.33 -24.99 -0.69
N TRP A 181 -2.46 -23.67 -0.46
CA TRP A 181 -1.80 -22.66 -1.28
C TRP A 181 -0.28 -22.77 -1.18
N ASN A 182 0.37 -23.06 -2.30
CA ASN A 182 1.83 -23.24 -2.41
C ASN A 182 2.50 -22.30 -3.42
N ASP A 183 1.72 -21.40 -4.03
CA ASP A 183 2.23 -20.41 -4.98
C ASP A 183 2.80 -19.17 -4.28
N LEU A 184 3.38 -18.27 -5.07
CA LEU A 184 3.79 -16.96 -4.59
C LEU A 184 2.59 -16.20 -3.98
N PRO A 185 2.83 -15.35 -2.99
CA PRO A 185 1.80 -14.49 -2.43
C PRO A 185 1.12 -13.64 -3.53
N PRO A 186 -0.23 -13.63 -3.59
CA PRO A 186 -0.96 -13.16 -4.77
C PRO A 186 -0.87 -11.66 -5.03
N LEU A 187 -0.48 -10.83 -4.04
CA LEU A 187 -0.30 -9.40 -4.24
C LEU A 187 1.16 -8.99 -4.52
N ARG A 188 2.08 -9.95 -4.62
CA ARG A 188 3.41 -9.67 -5.15
C ARG A 188 3.33 -9.38 -6.65
N LYS A 189 4.14 -8.42 -7.10
CA LYS A 189 4.14 -7.97 -8.51
C LYS A 189 4.70 -8.99 -9.51
N ASP A 190 5.40 -10.01 -9.05
CA ASP A 190 5.89 -11.14 -9.84
C ASP A 190 4.95 -12.34 -9.83
N TYR A 191 3.85 -12.29 -9.09
CA TYR A 191 2.81 -13.31 -9.15
C TYR A 191 2.05 -13.24 -10.48
N VAL A 192 1.92 -14.39 -11.13
CA VAL A 192 1.14 -14.56 -12.37
C VAL A 192 -0.03 -15.50 -12.06
N SER A 193 -1.25 -15.00 -12.20
CA SER A 193 -2.44 -15.80 -11.95
C SER A 193 -2.53 -16.96 -12.95
N PRO A 194 -2.79 -18.20 -12.50
CA PRO A 194 -3.04 -19.32 -13.40
C PRO A 194 -4.21 -19.02 -14.35
N GLY A 195 -4.00 -19.21 -15.67
CA GLY A 195 -5.03 -19.00 -16.68
C GLY A 195 -5.01 -17.65 -17.42
N ARG A 196 -3.93 -16.88 -17.28
CA ARG A 196 -3.65 -15.71 -18.13
C ARG A 196 -2.50 -15.98 -19.08
#